data_c8e9768b1558edd15238c000d4199a7e
#
_entry.id   c8e9768b1558edd15238c000d4199a7e
#
_cell.length_a   1.000
_cell.length_b   1.000
_cell.length_c   1.000
_cell.angle_alpha   90.00
_cell.angle_beta   90.00
_cell.angle_gamma   90.00
#
_symmetry.space_group_name_H-M   'P 1'
#
loop_
_entity.id
_entity.type
_entity.pdbx_description
1 polymer ?
#
loop_
_entity_poly.entity_id
_entity_poly.type
_entity_poly.pdbx_seq_one_letter_code
_entity_poly.pdbx_strand_id
1 'polypeptide(L)'
;MSEITYNLKYAMLSLLAVIVAITLTNCTPKTNIPLRIGSNLWTGYETLYLARDLGYYNDQPIRLVDYPSGTEEVRAYRNKEIEGAGLSIDQALVLGATQENIRIIAIMDVSNGGDVILGKPEFADMKALKGKRVGVESSALGAFFIARALEKNDMTAKDIQIVSLELTEHERAYKEGKVDAVVTFGPARSKLLAAGAKLLFDSSQIPGEIVDTLAVSTEAIANSPETIQRVFEKLSEAFKEDMNHADIEKSLRSFR
;
A
#
# COMPACT_ATOMS: atom_id res chain seq x y z
N MET A 1 48.27 51.77 -28.49
CA MET A 1 48.25 50.88 -27.31
C MET A 1 47.00 51.01 -26.44
N SER A 2 46.22 52.09 -26.55
CA SER A 2 45.01 52.33 -25.69
C SER A 2 43.75 51.56 -26.11
N GLU A 3 43.50 51.33 -27.39
CA GLU A 3 42.29 50.66 -27.86
C GLU A 3 42.27 49.14 -27.61
N ILE A 4 43.42 48.50 -27.66
CA ILE A 4 43.52 47.04 -27.42
C ILE A 4 43.26 46.71 -25.95
N THR A 5 43.75 47.53 -25.03
CA THR A 5 43.53 47.37 -23.59
C THR A 5 42.09 47.69 -23.19
N TYR A 6 41.41 48.58 -23.89
CA TYR A 6 40.01 48.93 -23.69
C TYR A 6 39.10 47.77 -24.11
N ASN A 7 39.31 47.24 -25.32
CA ASN A 7 38.54 46.09 -25.83
C ASN A 7 38.72 44.82 -25.00
N LEU A 8 39.91 44.58 -24.45
CA LEU A 8 40.18 43.41 -23.59
C LEU A 8 39.45 43.48 -22.25
N LYS A 9 39.31 44.68 -21.65
CA LYS A 9 38.53 44.89 -20.41
C LYS A 9 37.04 44.61 -20.61
N TYR A 10 36.46 45.06 -21.71
CA TYR A 10 35.02 44.78 -21.98
C TYR A 10 34.79 43.32 -22.33
N ALA A 11 35.71 42.66 -23.02
CA ALA A 11 35.63 41.23 -23.28
C ALA A 11 35.69 40.39 -21.98
N MET A 12 36.57 40.79 -21.03
CA MET A 12 36.61 40.12 -19.71
C MET A 12 35.36 40.38 -18.87
N LEU A 13 34.81 41.63 -18.89
CA LEU A 13 33.58 41.92 -18.17
C LEU A 13 32.38 41.16 -18.74
N SER A 14 32.27 41.06 -20.07
CA SER A 14 31.21 40.25 -20.72
C SER A 14 31.33 38.79 -20.41
N LEU A 15 32.55 38.23 -20.40
CA LEU A 15 32.78 36.84 -20.04
C LEU A 15 32.42 36.54 -18.57
N LEU A 16 32.78 37.49 -17.67
CA LEU A 16 32.42 37.39 -16.25
C LEU A 16 30.90 37.48 -16.05
N ALA A 17 30.21 38.37 -16.77
CA ALA A 17 28.76 38.46 -16.71
C ALA A 17 28.04 37.20 -17.21
N VAL A 18 28.57 36.56 -18.26
CA VAL A 18 28.06 35.27 -18.78
C VAL A 18 28.28 34.13 -17.77
N ILE A 19 29.45 34.09 -17.13
CA ILE A 19 29.74 33.07 -16.10
C ILE A 19 28.82 33.26 -14.89
N VAL A 20 28.59 34.47 -14.42
CA VAL A 20 27.67 34.81 -13.32
C VAL A 20 26.22 34.46 -13.71
N ALA A 21 25.80 34.72 -14.94
CA ALA A 21 24.47 34.36 -15.41
C ALA A 21 24.27 32.85 -15.46
N ILE A 22 25.28 32.05 -15.86
CA ILE A 22 25.22 30.60 -15.90
C ILE A 22 25.19 30.00 -14.48
N THR A 23 25.87 30.62 -13.51
CA THR A 23 25.81 30.12 -12.10
C THR A 23 24.51 30.42 -11.40
N LEU A 24 23.79 31.49 -11.79
CA LEU A 24 22.50 31.86 -11.22
C LEU A 24 21.32 31.02 -11.75
N THR A 25 21.47 30.40 -12.91
CA THR A 25 20.39 29.56 -13.50
C THR A 25 20.29 28.17 -12.90
N ASN A 26 21.26 27.71 -12.09
CA ASN A 26 21.25 26.39 -11.46
C ASN A 26 20.57 26.34 -10.08
N CYS A 27 20.05 27.47 -9.56
CA CYS A 27 19.22 27.49 -8.37
C CYS A 27 17.72 27.48 -8.74
N THR A 28 17.22 26.44 -9.37
CA THR A 28 15.78 26.14 -9.27
C THR A 28 15.50 25.74 -7.83
N PRO A 29 14.62 26.44 -7.09
CA PRO A 29 14.22 25.97 -5.79
C PRO A 29 13.65 24.57 -5.98
N LYS A 30 14.26 23.57 -5.33
CA LYS A 30 13.70 22.22 -5.25
C LYS A 30 12.32 22.39 -4.60
N THR A 31 11.26 22.38 -5.38
CA THR A 31 9.90 22.37 -4.85
C THR A 31 9.80 21.13 -3.98
N ASN A 32 9.70 21.36 -2.68
CA ASN A 32 9.64 20.30 -1.67
C ASN A 32 8.23 19.67 -1.71
N ILE A 33 7.87 19.05 -2.84
CA ILE A 33 6.60 18.34 -3.00
C ILE A 33 6.72 17.09 -2.14
N PRO A 34 5.82 16.89 -1.16
CA PRO A 34 5.87 15.72 -0.32
C PRO A 34 5.70 14.45 -1.15
N LEU A 35 6.50 13.42 -0.84
CA LEU A 35 6.27 12.06 -1.30
C LEU A 35 4.99 11.54 -0.61
N ARG A 36 3.92 11.35 -1.39
CA ARG A 36 2.64 10.87 -0.88
C ARG A 36 2.63 9.35 -0.98
N ILE A 37 2.45 8.71 0.17
CA ILE A 37 2.40 7.24 0.28
C ILE A 37 1.01 6.87 0.76
N GLY A 38 0.27 6.13 -0.05
CA GLY A 38 -1.02 5.57 0.29
C GLY A 38 -0.90 4.35 1.19
N SER A 39 -1.92 4.13 2.00
CA SER A 39 -2.11 2.95 2.80
C SER A 39 -3.61 2.67 2.94
N ASN A 40 -3.98 1.41 3.01
CA ASN A 40 -5.33 0.98 3.35
C ASN A 40 -5.39 0.44 4.79
N LEU A 41 -6.52 -0.16 5.18
CA LEU A 41 -6.77 -0.63 6.55
C LEU A 41 -6.04 -1.94 6.92
N TRP A 42 -5.11 -2.42 6.10
CA TRP A 42 -4.31 -3.60 6.41
C TRP A 42 -3.28 -3.31 7.49
N THR A 43 -3.25 -4.14 8.53
CA THR A 43 -2.39 -3.93 9.71
C THR A 43 -0.90 -4.03 9.41
N GLY A 44 -0.48 -4.72 8.35
CA GLY A 44 0.92 -4.82 7.93
C GLY A 44 1.54 -3.47 7.51
N TYR A 45 0.69 -2.47 7.19
CA TYR A 45 1.19 -1.13 6.85
C TYR A 45 1.35 -0.20 8.05
N GLU A 46 0.98 -0.64 9.26
CA GLU A 46 1.10 0.17 10.49
C GLU A 46 2.53 0.62 10.79
N THR A 47 3.54 -0.12 10.31
CA THR A 47 4.95 0.26 10.45
C THR A 47 5.26 1.62 9.79
N LEU A 48 4.53 2.01 8.72
CA LEU A 48 4.63 3.35 8.13
C LEU A 48 4.23 4.43 9.12
N TYR A 49 3.14 4.19 9.86
CA TYR A 49 2.61 5.11 10.86
C TYR A 49 3.47 5.12 12.11
N LEU A 50 3.97 3.97 12.55
CA LEU A 50 4.93 3.87 13.63
C LEU A 50 6.18 4.71 13.34
N ALA A 51 6.76 4.59 12.15
CA ALA A 51 7.91 5.39 11.75
C ALA A 51 7.61 6.90 11.76
N ARG A 52 6.40 7.31 11.36
CA ARG A 52 5.93 8.69 11.47
C ARG A 52 5.84 9.12 12.94
N ASP A 53 5.20 8.33 13.79
CA ASP A 53 4.92 8.67 15.18
C ASP A 53 6.20 8.68 16.05
N LEU A 54 7.22 7.91 15.65
CA LEU A 54 8.58 7.98 16.17
C LEU A 54 9.36 9.21 15.69
N GLY A 55 8.77 10.02 14.81
CA GLY A 55 9.40 11.23 14.26
C GLY A 55 10.44 10.97 13.17
N TYR A 56 10.50 9.76 12.61
CA TYR A 56 11.52 9.37 11.63
C TYR A 56 11.38 10.10 10.29
N TYR A 57 10.23 10.73 10.04
CA TYR A 57 9.94 11.49 8.82
C TYR A 57 9.96 13.01 9.01
N ASN A 58 10.26 13.52 10.23
CA ASN A 58 10.14 14.95 10.55
C ASN A 58 11.01 15.87 9.69
N ASP A 59 12.15 15.39 9.19
CA ASP A 59 13.10 16.08 8.34
C ASP A 59 12.89 15.77 6.84
N GLN A 60 11.86 15.00 6.50
CA GLN A 60 11.58 14.56 5.13
C GLN A 60 10.18 14.98 4.68
N PRO A 61 10.02 15.39 3.43
CA PRO A 61 8.72 15.72 2.88
C PRO A 61 7.93 14.46 2.54
N ILE A 62 7.46 13.73 3.55
CA ILE A 62 6.65 12.50 3.41
C ILE A 62 5.25 12.76 3.96
N ARG A 63 4.24 12.32 3.23
CA ARG A 63 2.84 12.38 3.64
C ARG A 63 2.17 11.02 3.46
N LEU A 64 1.72 10.42 4.55
CA LEU A 64 0.85 9.24 4.52
C LEU A 64 -0.58 9.65 4.21
N VAL A 65 -1.26 8.87 3.36
CA VAL A 65 -2.64 9.11 2.90
C VAL A 65 -3.44 7.82 3.09
N ASP A 66 -4.49 7.92 3.92
CA ASP A 66 -5.34 6.78 4.24
C ASP A 66 -6.41 6.55 3.17
N TYR A 67 -6.58 5.31 2.77
CA TYR A 67 -7.63 4.87 1.85
C TYR A 67 -8.53 3.82 2.51
N PRO A 68 -9.83 3.85 2.24
CA PRO A 68 -10.79 2.92 2.85
C PRO A 68 -10.68 1.49 2.30
N SER A 69 -9.99 1.31 1.16
CA SER A 69 -9.81 0.00 0.51
C SER A 69 -8.58 -0.01 -0.38
N GLY A 70 -8.05 -1.21 -0.69
CA GLY A 70 -6.99 -1.39 -1.67
C GLY A 70 -7.41 -0.97 -3.08
N THR A 71 -8.69 -1.10 -3.42
CA THR A 71 -9.24 -0.64 -4.70
C THR A 71 -9.12 0.87 -4.86
N GLU A 72 -9.49 1.65 -3.82
CA GLU A 72 -9.36 3.11 -3.84
C GLU A 72 -7.90 3.56 -3.88
N GLU A 73 -7.03 2.88 -3.14
CA GLU A 73 -5.59 3.14 -3.13
C GLU A 73 -4.95 2.91 -4.52
N VAL A 74 -5.24 1.78 -5.16
CA VAL A 74 -4.80 1.49 -6.54
C VAL A 74 -5.31 2.54 -7.53
N ARG A 75 -6.55 3.01 -7.36
CA ARG A 75 -7.12 4.09 -8.18
C ARG A 75 -6.36 5.39 -8.01
N ALA A 76 -6.08 5.78 -6.76
CA ALA A 76 -5.30 6.98 -6.45
C ALA A 76 -3.89 6.93 -7.04
N TYR A 77 -3.22 5.77 -6.97
CA TYR A 77 -1.92 5.57 -7.59
C TYR A 77 -1.99 5.74 -9.13
N ARG A 78 -2.97 5.13 -9.78
CA ARG A 78 -3.19 5.27 -11.22
C ARG A 78 -3.45 6.71 -11.65
N ASN A 79 -4.17 7.45 -10.82
CA ASN A 79 -4.47 8.88 -11.05
C ASN A 79 -3.31 9.80 -10.68
N LYS A 80 -2.17 9.27 -10.20
CA LYS A 80 -1.01 10.05 -9.73
C LYS A 80 -1.35 10.99 -8.56
N GLU A 81 -2.31 10.59 -7.74
CA GLU A 81 -2.66 11.29 -6.51
C GLU A 81 -1.67 10.97 -5.38
N ILE A 82 -0.98 9.82 -5.49
CA ILE A 82 0.10 9.33 -4.63
C ILE A 82 1.25 8.80 -5.47
N GLU A 83 2.46 8.87 -4.94
CA GLU A 83 3.69 8.39 -5.59
C GLU A 83 4.12 7.02 -5.09
N GLY A 84 3.64 6.60 -3.93
CA GLY A 84 3.87 5.29 -3.35
C GLY A 84 2.60 4.72 -2.74
N ALA A 85 2.56 3.41 -2.53
CA ALA A 85 1.41 2.72 -1.97
C ALA A 85 1.80 1.42 -1.27
N GLY A 86 1.10 1.09 -0.18
CA GLY A 86 1.11 -0.21 0.46
C GLY A 86 0.22 -1.19 -0.30
N LEU A 87 0.79 -2.09 -1.08
CA LEU A 87 0.06 -2.97 -1.99
C LEU A 87 0.43 -4.43 -1.75
N SER A 88 -0.54 -5.33 -1.85
CA SER A 88 -0.21 -6.73 -2.03
C SER A 88 0.54 -6.94 -3.35
N ILE A 89 1.41 -7.95 -3.39
CA ILE A 89 2.29 -8.18 -4.54
C ILE A 89 1.51 -8.38 -5.85
N ASP A 90 0.35 -9.02 -5.79
CA ASP A 90 -0.53 -9.21 -6.94
C ASP A 90 -1.11 -7.89 -7.46
N GLN A 91 -1.48 -6.96 -6.57
CA GLN A 91 -1.89 -5.60 -6.95
C GLN A 91 -0.73 -4.84 -7.60
N ALA A 92 0.48 -4.92 -7.03
CA ALA A 92 1.68 -4.30 -7.59
C ALA A 92 2.03 -4.89 -8.97
N LEU A 93 1.88 -6.20 -9.16
CA LEU A 93 2.11 -6.87 -10.44
C LEU A 93 1.10 -6.43 -11.51
N VAL A 94 -0.19 -6.33 -11.16
CA VAL A 94 -1.21 -5.84 -12.10
C VAL A 94 -0.95 -4.38 -12.49
N LEU A 95 -0.53 -3.54 -11.54
CA LEU A 95 -0.13 -2.17 -11.86
C LEU A 95 1.11 -2.14 -12.76
N GLY A 96 2.13 -2.94 -12.44
CA GLY A 96 3.35 -3.04 -13.24
C GLY A 96 3.10 -3.50 -14.66
N ALA A 97 2.18 -4.44 -14.87
CA ALA A 97 1.79 -4.92 -16.19
C ALA A 97 1.06 -3.87 -17.03
N THR A 98 0.42 -2.89 -16.41
CA THR A 98 -0.40 -1.88 -17.10
C THR A 98 0.27 -0.51 -17.22
N GLN A 99 1.19 -0.16 -16.32
CA GLN A 99 1.79 1.18 -16.23
C GLN A 99 3.32 1.21 -16.30
N GLU A 100 4.01 0.07 -16.11
CA GLU A 100 5.47 -0.09 -16.15
C GLU A 100 6.29 0.83 -15.21
N ASN A 101 5.64 1.73 -14.48
CA ASN A 101 6.28 2.78 -13.69
C ASN A 101 6.32 2.50 -12.18
N ILE A 102 6.11 1.26 -11.75
CA ILE A 102 6.10 0.88 -10.33
C ILE A 102 7.33 0.04 -9.98
N ARG A 103 7.86 0.24 -8.77
CA ARG A 103 8.94 -0.57 -8.17
C ARG A 103 8.60 -0.89 -6.73
N ILE A 104 8.73 -2.15 -6.38
CA ILE A 104 8.68 -2.60 -4.99
C ILE A 104 10.01 -2.24 -4.33
N ILE A 105 9.95 -1.52 -3.20
CA ILE A 105 11.12 -1.08 -2.44
C ILE A 105 11.26 -1.79 -1.10
N ALA A 106 10.17 -2.35 -0.57
CA ALA A 106 10.19 -3.14 0.67
C ALA A 106 9.10 -4.22 0.65
N ILE A 107 9.35 -5.30 1.37
CA ILE A 107 8.33 -6.25 1.81
C ILE A 107 7.88 -5.75 3.19
N MET A 108 6.56 -5.57 3.37
CA MET A 108 5.97 -5.08 4.61
C MET A 108 5.61 -6.22 5.54
N ASP A 109 4.92 -7.23 5.03
CA ASP A 109 4.61 -8.46 5.76
C ASP A 109 4.27 -9.63 4.82
N VAL A 110 3.97 -10.76 5.43
CA VAL A 110 3.42 -11.95 4.76
C VAL A 110 2.18 -12.38 5.54
N SER A 111 1.02 -12.34 4.90
CA SER A 111 -0.23 -12.70 5.57
C SER A 111 -0.24 -14.15 6.05
N ASN A 112 -0.51 -14.34 7.34
CA ASN A 112 -0.62 -15.64 7.98
C ASN A 112 -1.84 -15.68 8.92
N GLY A 113 -3.02 -15.99 8.36
CA GLY A 113 -4.29 -15.99 9.07
C GLY A 113 -4.96 -14.61 9.16
N GLY A 114 -4.39 -13.56 8.54
CA GLY A 114 -4.94 -12.20 8.49
C GLY A 114 -6.10 -12.08 7.51
N ASP A 115 -5.91 -12.59 6.30
CA ASP A 115 -6.95 -12.71 5.28
C ASP A 115 -7.80 -13.95 5.54
N VAL A 116 -9.12 -13.79 5.48
CA VAL A 116 -10.07 -14.84 5.87
C VAL A 116 -11.26 -14.91 4.93
N ILE A 117 -11.87 -16.11 4.87
CA ILE A 117 -13.24 -16.30 4.39
C ILE A 117 -14.11 -16.65 5.58
N LEU A 118 -15.04 -15.75 5.89
CA LEU A 118 -15.99 -15.92 6.98
C LEU A 118 -17.37 -16.25 6.41
N GLY A 119 -17.96 -17.31 6.88
CA GLY A 119 -19.29 -17.76 6.50
C GLY A 119 -20.26 -17.71 7.66
N LYS A 120 -21.54 -17.99 7.36
CA LYS A 120 -22.56 -18.10 8.39
C LYS A 120 -22.27 -19.26 9.35
N PRO A 121 -22.71 -19.19 10.62
CA PRO A 121 -22.37 -20.17 11.66
C PRO A 121 -22.74 -21.63 11.30
N GLU A 122 -23.79 -21.81 10.50
CA GLU A 122 -24.26 -23.12 10.05
C GLU A 122 -23.37 -23.78 8.99
N PHE A 123 -22.46 -23.06 8.34
CA PHE A 123 -21.58 -23.63 7.32
C PHE A 123 -20.44 -24.42 7.97
N ALA A 124 -20.32 -25.69 7.61
CA ALA A 124 -19.32 -26.55 8.20
C ALA A 124 -17.90 -26.22 7.71
N ASP A 125 -17.75 -25.96 6.42
CA ASP A 125 -16.51 -25.75 5.69
C ASP A 125 -16.73 -24.97 4.39
N MET A 126 -15.68 -24.83 3.56
CA MET A 126 -15.75 -24.18 2.25
C MET A 126 -16.72 -24.85 1.29
N LYS A 127 -16.94 -26.17 1.36
CA LYS A 127 -17.85 -26.90 0.46
C LYS A 127 -19.32 -26.52 0.71
N ALA A 128 -19.64 -26.03 1.91
CA ALA A 128 -20.97 -25.49 2.22
C ALA A 128 -21.30 -24.20 1.46
N LEU A 129 -20.32 -23.56 0.82
CA LEU A 129 -20.50 -22.37 0.00
C LEU A 129 -21.04 -22.67 -1.42
N LYS A 130 -21.23 -23.93 -1.82
CA LYS A 130 -21.80 -24.26 -3.13
C LYS A 130 -23.18 -23.60 -3.31
N GLY A 131 -23.32 -22.83 -4.40
CA GLY A 131 -24.52 -22.05 -4.72
C GLY A 131 -24.76 -20.83 -3.83
N LYS A 132 -23.85 -20.51 -2.91
CA LYS A 132 -23.98 -19.37 -1.98
C LYS A 132 -23.36 -18.10 -2.53
N ARG A 133 -23.82 -16.95 -2.02
CA ARG A 133 -23.31 -15.62 -2.33
C ARG A 133 -22.10 -15.33 -1.47
N VAL A 134 -20.96 -15.06 -2.12
CA VAL A 134 -19.71 -14.75 -1.44
C VAL A 134 -19.31 -13.30 -1.81
N GLY A 135 -19.26 -12.44 -0.81
CA GLY A 135 -18.78 -11.06 -0.96
C GLY A 135 -17.27 -11.02 -1.13
N VAL A 136 -16.79 -10.32 -2.14
CA VAL A 136 -15.36 -10.21 -2.47
C VAL A 136 -15.08 -8.79 -2.93
N GLU A 137 -13.99 -8.18 -2.46
CA GLU A 137 -13.52 -6.91 -2.99
C GLU A 137 -13.07 -7.10 -4.46
N SER A 138 -13.42 -6.14 -5.32
CA SER A 138 -13.01 -6.14 -6.74
C SER A 138 -11.55 -5.71 -6.91
N SER A 139 -10.65 -6.39 -6.21
CA SER A 139 -9.21 -6.18 -6.25
C SER A 139 -8.50 -7.43 -6.77
N ALA A 140 -7.22 -7.29 -7.15
CA ALA A 140 -6.38 -8.41 -7.55
C ALA A 140 -6.26 -9.41 -6.38
N LEU A 141 -6.04 -8.92 -5.15
CA LEU A 141 -5.96 -9.75 -3.95
C LEU A 141 -7.28 -10.51 -3.70
N GLY A 142 -8.44 -9.83 -3.77
CA GLY A 142 -9.73 -10.48 -3.58
C GLY A 142 -9.96 -11.64 -4.56
N ALA A 143 -9.64 -11.41 -5.85
CA ALA A 143 -9.74 -12.43 -6.88
C ALA A 143 -8.75 -13.59 -6.65
N PHE A 144 -7.52 -13.27 -6.29
CA PHE A 144 -6.49 -14.27 -6.00
C PHE A 144 -6.88 -15.14 -4.80
N PHE A 145 -7.21 -14.53 -3.67
CA PHE A 145 -7.47 -15.26 -2.43
C PHE A 145 -8.67 -16.18 -2.55
N ILE A 146 -9.81 -15.71 -3.13
CA ILE A 146 -10.96 -16.59 -3.35
C ILE A 146 -10.65 -17.74 -4.30
N ALA A 147 -9.88 -17.50 -5.38
CA ALA A 147 -9.50 -18.55 -6.31
C ALA A 147 -8.66 -19.63 -5.63
N ARG A 148 -7.66 -19.23 -4.83
CA ARG A 148 -6.82 -20.18 -4.08
C ARG A 148 -7.61 -20.97 -3.03
N ALA A 149 -8.52 -20.31 -2.30
CA ALA A 149 -9.38 -20.99 -1.33
C ALA A 149 -10.28 -22.02 -1.98
N LEU A 150 -10.87 -21.71 -3.13
CA LEU A 150 -11.69 -22.65 -3.89
C LEU A 150 -10.85 -23.82 -4.38
N GLU A 151 -9.69 -23.59 -4.97
CA GLU A 151 -8.78 -24.62 -5.47
C GLU A 151 -8.35 -25.59 -4.34
N LYS A 152 -7.96 -25.07 -3.17
CA LYS A 152 -7.57 -25.87 -2.00
C LYS A 152 -8.71 -26.77 -1.47
N ASN A 153 -9.95 -26.48 -1.85
CA ASN A 153 -11.13 -27.24 -1.43
C ASN A 153 -11.82 -28.01 -2.57
N ASP A 154 -11.13 -28.24 -3.69
CA ASP A 154 -11.65 -28.92 -4.89
C ASP A 154 -12.92 -28.23 -5.45
N MET A 155 -12.95 -26.90 -5.41
CA MET A 155 -14.03 -26.05 -5.89
C MET A 155 -13.54 -25.12 -6.99
N THR A 156 -14.47 -24.52 -7.70
CA THR A 156 -14.22 -23.53 -8.76
C THR A 156 -15.11 -22.30 -8.57
N ALA A 157 -14.82 -21.22 -9.27
CA ALA A 157 -15.66 -20.02 -9.25
C ALA A 157 -17.10 -20.28 -9.72
N LYS A 158 -17.36 -21.36 -10.47
CA LYS A 158 -18.71 -21.75 -10.90
C LYS A 158 -19.55 -22.34 -9.77
N ASP A 159 -18.92 -22.79 -8.70
CA ASP A 159 -19.60 -23.37 -7.54
C ASP A 159 -20.21 -22.33 -6.60
N ILE A 160 -19.86 -21.04 -6.74
CA ILE A 160 -20.32 -19.96 -5.88
C ILE A 160 -20.88 -18.77 -6.69
N GLN A 161 -21.57 -17.86 -6.03
CA GLN A 161 -22.03 -16.61 -6.61
C GLN A 161 -21.18 -15.46 -6.03
N ILE A 162 -20.22 -14.96 -6.80
CA ILE A 162 -19.39 -13.84 -6.38
C ILE A 162 -20.22 -12.55 -6.40
N VAL A 163 -20.23 -11.84 -5.27
CA VAL A 163 -20.84 -10.52 -5.12
C VAL A 163 -19.72 -9.51 -4.89
N SER A 164 -19.56 -8.59 -5.84
CA SER A 164 -18.57 -7.51 -5.71
C SER A 164 -19.00 -6.53 -4.62
N LEU A 165 -18.12 -6.28 -3.66
CA LEU A 165 -18.33 -5.36 -2.54
C LEU A 165 -17.06 -4.53 -2.32
N GLU A 166 -17.23 -3.29 -1.88
CA GLU A 166 -16.12 -2.54 -1.29
C GLU A 166 -15.84 -3.04 0.13
N LEU A 167 -14.57 -2.97 0.57
CA LEU A 167 -14.16 -3.45 1.90
C LEU A 167 -15.03 -2.86 3.03
N THR A 168 -15.38 -1.60 2.93
CA THR A 168 -16.25 -0.88 3.89
C THR A 168 -17.68 -1.42 3.96
N GLU A 169 -18.11 -2.19 2.97
CA GLU A 169 -19.45 -2.79 2.91
C GLU A 169 -19.51 -4.22 3.46
N HIS A 170 -18.36 -4.89 3.63
CA HIS A 170 -18.28 -6.30 3.99
C HIS A 170 -19.07 -6.63 5.26
N GLU A 171 -18.84 -5.88 6.33
CA GLU A 171 -19.53 -6.09 7.61
C GLU A 171 -21.06 -5.95 7.47
N ARG A 172 -21.51 -4.87 6.84
CA ARG A 172 -22.92 -4.58 6.64
C ARG A 172 -23.59 -5.62 5.74
N ALA A 173 -22.99 -5.92 4.59
CA ALA A 173 -23.56 -6.86 3.63
C ALA A 173 -23.72 -8.26 4.23
N TYR A 174 -22.76 -8.71 5.05
CA TYR A 174 -22.84 -9.97 5.76
C TYR A 174 -23.97 -9.96 6.83
N LYS A 175 -24.01 -8.93 7.68
CA LYS A 175 -25.01 -8.81 8.76
C LYS A 175 -26.45 -8.70 8.21
N GLU A 176 -26.63 -7.97 7.11
CA GLU A 176 -27.93 -7.82 6.44
C GLU A 176 -28.33 -9.07 5.62
N GLY A 177 -27.46 -10.08 5.52
CA GLY A 177 -27.71 -11.28 4.73
C GLY A 177 -27.72 -11.07 3.22
N LYS A 178 -27.09 -9.99 2.73
CA LYS A 178 -26.88 -9.78 1.29
C LYS A 178 -25.91 -10.79 0.71
N VAL A 179 -24.95 -11.23 1.53
CA VAL A 179 -24.02 -12.32 1.24
C VAL A 179 -24.07 -13.38 2.34
N ASP A 180 -23.71 -14.60 1.99
CA ASP A 180 -23.73 -15.75 2.88
C ASP A 180 -22.32 -16.03 3.47
N ALA A 181 -21.29 -15.55 2.79
CA ALA A 181 -19.91 -15.51 3.25
C ALA A 181 -19.22 -14.27 2.70
N VAL A 182 -18.06 -13.91 3.27
CA VAL A 182 -17.28 -12.75 2.84
C VAL A 182 -15.79 -13.03 2.92
N VAL A 183 -15.07 -12.64 1.88
CA VAL A 183 -13.60 -12.56 1.87
C VAL A 183 -13.21 -11.23 2.50
N THR A 184 -12.46 -11.24 3.59
CA THR A 184 -12.16 -10.01 4.32
C THR A 184 -10.93 -10.14 5.20
N PHE A 185 -10.54 -9.03 5.84
CA PHE A 185 -9.45 -8.94 6.81
C PHE A 185 -9.82 -7.94 7.94
N GLY A 186 -8.86 -7.55 8.78
CA GLY A 186 -9.11 -6.55 9.82
C GLY A 186 -9.55 -5.19 9.24
N PRO A 187 -10.42 -4.41 9.90
CA PRO A 187 -11.11 -4.71 11.18
C PRO A 187 -12.40 -5.53 11.03
N ALA A 188 -12.94 -5.69 9.80
CA ALA A 188 -14.20 -6.41 9.56
C ALA A 188 -14.12 -7.88 10.03
N ARG A 189 -12.96 -8.55 9.85
CA ARG A 189 -12.70 -9.89 10.37
C ARG A 189 -13.04 -10.01 11.87
N SER A 190 -12.47 -9.16 12.69
CA SER A 190 -12.64 -9.20 14.14
C SER A 190 -14.11 -8.97 14.55
N LYS A 191 -14.78 -8.00 13.92
CA LYS A 191 -16.19 -7.67 14.18
C LYS A 191 -17.13 -8.81 13.78
N LEU A 192 -16.90 -9.46 12.66
CA LEU A 192 -17.72 -10.57 12.17
C LEU A 192 -17.50 -11.84 13.00
N LEU A 193 -16.26 -12.16 13.38
CA LEU A 193 -15.99 -13.27 14.30
C LEU A 193 -16.67 -13.05 15.65
N ALA A 194 -16.60 -11.85 16.21
CA ALA A 194 -17.32 -11.50 17.46
C ALA A 194 -18.83 -11.59 17.32
N ALA A 195 -19.39 -11.40 16.12
CA ALA A 195 -20.80 -11.55 15.81
C ALA A 195 -21.19 -13.02 15.49
N GLY A 196 -20.28 -13.99 15.64
CA GLY A 196 -20.56 -15.41 15.47
C GLY A 196 -20.32 -15.94 14.05
N ALA A 197 -19.68 -15.17 13.16
CA ALA A 197 -19.27 -15.68 11.86
C ALA A 197 -18.23 -16.82 12.03
N LYS A 198 -18.32 -17.80 11.17
CA LYS A 198 -17.43 -18.97 11.21
C LYS A 198 -16.26 -18.80 10.23
N LEU A 199 -15.06 -19.05 10.69
CA LEU A 199 -13.87 -19.13 9.84
C LEU A 199 -13.95 -20.39 8.98
N LEU A 200 -13.97 -20.22 7.66
CA LEU A 200 -14.01 -21.32 6.69
C LEU A 200 -12.65 -21.54 6.03
N PHE A 201 -11.90 -20.48 5.82
CA PHE A 201 -10.56 -20.51 5.22
C PHE A 201 -9.77 -19.27 5.66
N ASP A 202 -8.45 -19.39 5.74
CA ASP A 202 -7.56 -18.26 5.99
C ASP A 202 -6.21 -18.42 5.28
N SER A 203 -5.43 -17.33 5.26
CA SER A 203 -4.15 -17.25 4.56
C SER A 203 -3.07 -18.19 5.11
N SER A 204 -3.20 -18.72 6.33
CA SER A 204 -2.28 -19.75 6.86
C SER A 204 -2.31 -21.06 6.08
N GLN A 205 -3.40 -21.30 5.32
CA GLN A 205 -3.56 -22.48 4.47
C GLN A 205 -2.88 -22.32 3.09
N ILE A 206 -2.39 -21.12 2.79
CA ILE A 206 -1.59 -20.77 1.60
C ILE A 206 -0.34 -19.97 2.02
N PRO A 207 0.54 -20.58 2.81
CA PRO A 207 1.65 -19.85 3.44
C PRO A 207 2.58 -19.25 2.40
N GLY A 208 2.91 -17.94 2.57
CA GLY A 208 3.81 -17.22 1.70
C GLY A 208 3.22 -16.77 0.36
N GLU A 209 1.93 -17.04 0.11
CA GLU A 209 1.30 -16.67 -1.17
C GLU A 209 0.72 -15.25 -1.17
N ILE A 210 0.47 -14.63 0.00
CA ILE A 210 0.06 -13.23 0.13
C ILE A 210 1.19 -12.46 0.79
N VAL A 211 1.79 -11.58 0.02
CA VAL A 211 2.93 -10.77 0.44
C VAL A 211 2.55 -9.29 0.26
N ASP A 212 2.66 -8.53 1.32
CA ASP A 212 2.41 -7.10 1.31
C ASP A 212 3.69 -6.31 1.12
N THR A 213 3.63 -5.28 0.31
CA THR A 213 4.79 -4.55 -0.18
C THR A 213 4.58 -3.05 -0.07
N LEU A 214 5.67 -2.30 0.05
CA LEU A 214 5.69 -0.88 -0.26
C LEU A 214 6.22 -0.71 -1.68
N ALA A 215 5.38 -0.15 -2.54
CA ALA A 215 5.73 0.13 -3.93
C ALA A 215 5.72 1.63 -4.20
N VAL A 216 6.60 2.11 -5.08
CA VAL A 216 6.72 3.52 -5.45
C VAL A 216 6.86 3.67 -6.96
N SER A 217 6.53 4.86 -7.48
CA SER A 217 6.71 5.14 -8.89
C SER A 217 8.19 5.35 -9.24
N THR A 218 8.58 4.93 -10.46
CA THR A 218 9.93 5.19 -10.98
C THR A 218 10.22 6.69 -11.07
N GLU A 219 9.20 7.52 -11.29
CA GLU A 219 9.30 8.97 -11.30
C GLU A 219 9.65 9.52 -9.90
N ALA A 220 9.03 8.99 -8.84
CA ALA A 220 9.36 9.36 -7.46
C ALA A 220 10.80 8.98 -7.10
N ILE A 221 11.26 7.79 -7.53
CA ILE A 221 12.65 7.37 -7.33
C ILE A 221 13.62 8.33 -8.02
N ALA A 222 13.32 8.74 -9.26
CA ALA A 222 14.18 9.65 -10.02
C ALA A 222 14.20 11.07 -9.43
N ASN A 223 13.04 11.57 -8.96
CA ASN A 223 12.89 12.96 -8.47
C ASN A 223 13.32 13.12 -7.01
N SER A 224 13.24 12.08 -6.19
CA SER A 224 13.49 12.15 -4.75
C SER A 224 14.20 10.89 -4.22
N PRO A 225 15.35 10.49 -4.79
CA PRO A 225 16.03 9.24 -4.42
C PRO A 225 16.43 9.21 -2.95
N GLU A 226 16.88 10.34 -2.39
CA GLU A 226 17.27 10.46 -0.99
C GLU A 226 16.06 10.26 -0.04
N THR A 227 14.90 10.80 -0.40
CA THR A 227 13.66 10.60 0.38
C THR A 227 13.22 9.14 0.34
N ILE A 228 13.27 8.49 -0.83
CA ILE A 228 12.95 7.07 -0.97
C ILE A 228 13.89 6.19 -0.14
N GLN A 229 15.20 6.47 -0.21
CA GLN A 229 16.20 5.76 0.59
C GLN A 229 15.91 5.93 2.09
N ARG A 230 15.58 7.13 2.52
CA ARG A 230 15.25 7.42 3.92
C ARG A 230 13.98 6.69 4.38
N VAL A 231 12.94 6.62 3.56
CA VAL A 231 11.74 5.82 3.86
C VAL A 231 12.12 4.37 4.14
N PHE A 232 12.89 3.76 3.24
CA PHE A 232 13.33 2.37 3.40
C PHE A 232 14.16 2.14 4.68
N GLU A 233 15.13 3.01 4.96
CA GLU A 233 15.98 2.92 6.17
C GLU A 233 15.14 3.05 7.43
N LYS A 234 14.23 4.03 7.48
CA LYS A 234 13.40 4.30 8.66
C LYS A 234 12.31 3.26 8.88
N LEU A 235 11.76 2.68 7.82
CA LEU A 235 10.93 1.49 7.94
C LEU A 235 11.71 0.32 8.56
N SER A 236 12.93 0.08 8.10
CA SER A 236 13.77 -0.99 8.64
C SER A 236 14.11 -0.78 10.12
N GLU A 237 14.27 0.46 10.57
CA GLU A 237 14.44 0.81 11.99
C GLU A 237 13.15 0.56 12.77
N ALA A 238 11.99 1.03 12.26
CA ALA A 238 10.70 0.86 12.91
C ALA A 238 10.32 -0.63 13.04
N PHE A 239 10.60 -1.47 12.04
CA PHE A 239 10.42 -2.93 12.15
C PHE A 239 11.24 -3.55 13.28
N LYS A 240 12.47 -3.09 13.49
CA LYS A 240 13.32 -3.59 14.59
C LYS A 240 12.78 -3.17 15.95
N GLU A 241 12.23 -1.97 16.06
CA GLU A 241 11.60 -1.50 17.28
C GLU A 241 10.29 -2.24 17.57
N ASP A 242 9.45 -2.45 16.57
CA ASP A 242 8.22 -3.23 16.66
C ASP A 242 8.48 -4.66 17.17
N MET A 243 9.53 -5.30 16.67
CA MET A 243 9.95 -6.63 17.14
C MET A 243 10.51 -6.65 18.57
N ASN A 244 11.07 -5.55 19.06
CA ASN A 244 11.67 -5.44 20.39
C ASN A 244 10.71 -4.97 21.47
N HIS A 245 9.61 -4.31 21.11
CA HIS A 245 8.62 -3.80 22.05
C HIS A 245 7.37 -4.68 22.06
N ALA A 246 7.13 -5.32 23.21
CA ALA A 246 5.85 -5.94 23.56
C ALA A 246 4.67 -4.92 23.62
N ASP A 247 4.87 -3.70 23.14
CA ASP A 247 3.91 -2.60 23.08
C ASP A 247 3.06 -2.56 21.80
N ILE A 248 3.07 -3.62 21.00
CA ILE A 248 2.07 -3.85 19.92
C ILE A 248 0.65 -3.63 20.46
N GLU A 249 0.38 -4.04 21.71
CA GLU A 249 -0.90 -3.76 22.37
C GLU A 249 -1.22 -2.27 22.51
N LYS A 250 -0.23 -1.40 22.63
CA LYS A 250 -0.45 0.05 22.81
C LYS A 250 -0.77 0.75 21.49
N SER A 251 -0.10 0.39 20.41
CA SER A 251 -0.45 0.83 19.06
C SER A 251 -1.86 0.36 18.65
N LEU A 252 -2.20 -0.90 18.93
CA LEU A 252 -3.54 -1.44 18.66
C LEU A 252 -4.64 -0.80 19.52
N ARG A 253 -4.32 -0.22 20.68
CA ARG A 253 -5.28 0.51 21.55
C ARG A 253 -5.65 1.90 21.01
N SER A 254 -4.83 2.50 20.16
CA SER A 254 -5.14 3.79 19.53
C SER A 254 -6.19 3.70 18.39
N PHE A 255 -6.58 2.48 18.00
CA PHE A 255 -7.58 2.18 16.97
C PHE A 255 -8.94 1.74 17.52
N ARG A 256 -9.22 1.99 18.80
CA ARG A 256 -10.54 1.75 19.41
C ARG A 256 -11.35 3.02 19.57
#